data_694c835cbf15d38678efab2e5f142fd6
#
_entry.id   694c835cbf15d38678efab2e5f142fd6
#
_cell.length_a   1.000
_cell.length_b   1.000
_cell.length_c   1.000
_cell.angle_alpha   90.00
_cell.angle_beta   90.00
_cell.angle_gamma   90.00
#
_symmetry.space_group_name_H-M   'P 1'
#
loop_
_entity.id
_entity.type
_entity.pdbx_description
1 polymer ?
#
loop_
_entity_poly.entity_id
_entity_poly.type
_entity_poly.pdbx_seq_one_letter_code
_entity_poly.pdbx_strand_id
1 'polypeptide(L)'
;RQRQMCIRDRYTVMKINEMILYKNTEFYDNLVTMEKLYEGGTGSAEEARNIAAECIGDILTLSEKMGFKGNLWHDYLAYIIAYNENAFSMSCERKGSVEGGINACARHDFTIFMKLFDIDLADIDRRYGTCLSMLINFDNNNEHEKYFNKRIRDRIIRLAENLAKAEDVNEFYDTVCSFYKEVGVGKYGMFKAFRIGNDDNGKVVVNPVISVEHIYLKDIIGYEQQKKKLVDNTEAFLHGLKANNVLLFGDSGTGKSSSIKAILNEYYEDGLRMIEVYKHQFKDLSAVINQIKDRDYKFIIYMDDLSFEEFEIEYKFLKAVIEGGLEKKPDNVLIYATSNRRHLVREKYSDKEERDDDLHSRDTVQE
;
A
#
# COMPACT_ATOMS: atom_id res chain seq x y z
N ARG A 1 20.56 5.89 -28.08
CA ARG A 1 21.21 7.24 -28.05
C ARG A 1 21.80 7.39 -26.65
N GLN A 2 23.15 7.31 -26.56
CA GLN A 2 23.86 7.70 -25.34
C GLN A 2 23.56 9.16 -25.07
N ARG A 3 23.05 9.48 -23.87
CA ARG A 3 22.91 10.86 -23.41
C ARG A 3 24.27 11.52 -23.57
N GLN A 4 24.36 12.61 -24.33
CA GLN A 4 25.51 13.49 -24.28
C GLN A 4 25.44 14.26 -22.95
N MET A 5 25.78 13.60 -21.84
CA MET A 5 26.08 14.28 -20.59
C MET A 5 27.20 15.26 -20.83
N CYS A 6 26.98 16.54 -20.48
CA CYS A 6 28.04 17.54 -20.49
C CYS A 6 29.26 16.98 -19.71
N ILE A 7 30.46 17.17 -20.24
CA ILE A 7 31.72 16.66 -19.64
C ILE A 7 31.85 17.08 -18.17
N ARG A 8 31.24 18.19 -17.78
CA ARG A 8 31.21 18.70 -16.42
C ARG A 8 30.36 17.86 -15.44
N ASP A 9 29.35 17.16 -15.92
CA ASP A 9 28.48 16.33 -15.09
C ASP A 9 29.06 14.94 -14.81
N ARG A 10 30.01 14.46 -15.61
CA ARG A 10 30.72 13.18 -15.39
C ARG A 10 31.59 13.12 -14.15
N TYR A 11 31.98 14.27 -13.59
CA TYR A 11 32.85 14.35 -12.42
C TYR A 11 32.12 14.72 -11.12
N THR A 12 30.80 14.84 -11.16
CA THR A 12 30.05 15.05 -9.90
C THR A 12 29.89 13.70 -9.23
N VAL A 13 30.60 13.52 -8.12
CA VAL A 13 30.57 12.31 -7.27
C VAL A 13 29.11 11.99 -6.93
N MET A 14 28.70 10.74 -7.08
CA MET A 14 27.43 10.26 -6.59
C MET A 14 27.52 10.24 -5.06
N LYS A 15 26.52 10.78 -4.37
CA LYS A 15 26.54 10.88 -2.91
C LYS A 15 25.21 10.44 -2.35
N ILE A 16 25.02 9.13 -2.23
CA ILE A 16 23.81 8.52 -1.66
C ILE A 16 23.57 9.01 -0.23
N ASN A 17 24.63 9.22 0.55
CA ASN A 17 24.56 9.75 1.91
C ASN A 17 24.03 11.19 1.99
N GLU A 18 24.00 11.94 0.89
CA GLU A 18 23.43 13.30 0.80
C GLU A 18 21.92 13.28 0.45
N MET A 19 21.30 12.12 0.18
CA MET A 19 19.86 12.02 0.02
C MET A 19 19.14 12.56 1.27
N ILE A 20 18.05 13.31 1.04
CA ILE A 20 17.29 14.02 2.08
C ILE A 20 15.99 13.25 2.38
N LEU A 21 15.22 12.91 1.35
CA LEU A 21 13.88 12.34 1.46
C LEU A 21 13.86 10.82 1.36
N TYR A 22 14.75 10.24 0.54
CA TYR A 22 14.78 8.81 0.25
C TYR A 22 15.86 8.03 1.02
N LYS A 23 16.48 8.68 2.01
CA LYS A 23 17.55 8.09 2.84
C LYS A 23 17.07 6.93 3.72
N ASN A 24 15.84 7.02 4.26
CA ASN A 24 15.28 6.01 5.15
C ASN A 24 14.44 5.01 4.32
N THR A 25 15.09 4.18 3.56
CA THR A 25 14.45 3.08 2.82
C THR A 25 15.02 1.74 3.28
N GLU A 26 14.21 0.70 3.27
CA GLU A 26 14.62 -0.70 3.53
C GLU A 26 15.77 -1.13 2.61
N PHE A 27 15.91 -0.47 1.46
CA PHE A 27 16.86 -0.81 0.40
C PHE A 27 18.05 0.15 0.30
N TYR A 28 18.26 0.99 1.30
CA TYR A 28 19.31 2.03 1.27
C TYR A 28 20.72 1.46 1.14
N ASP A 29 21.00 0.34 1.80
CA ASP A 29 22.32 -0.29 1.80
C ASP A 29 22.77 -0.75 0.40
N ASN A 30 21.82 -1.22 -0.42
CA ASN A 30 22.11 -1.59 -1.80
C ASN A 30 22.44 -0.38 -2.68
N LEU A 31 21.82 0.79 -2.43
CA LEU A 31 22.18 2.04 -3.12
C LEU A 31 23.61 2.46 -2.76
N VAL A 32 23.98 2.40 -1.48
CA VAL A 32 25.34 2.70 -1.00
C VAL A 32 26.37 1.71 -1.58
N THR A 33 26.00 0.44 -1.69
CA THR A 33 26.83 -0.59 -2.30
C THR A 33 27.12 -0.26 -3.77
N MET A 34 26.09 0.12 -4.52
CA MET A 34 26.24 0.50 -5.93
C MET A 34 27.07 1.76 -6.10
N GLU A 35 26.94 2.77 -5.21
CA GLU A 35 27.83 3.93 -5.18
C GLU A 35 29.29 3.53 -5.01
N LYS A 36 29.60 2.69 -4.00
CA LYS A 36 30.97 2.20 -3.75
C LYS A 36 31.54 1.45 -4.95
N LEU A 37 30.78 0.59 -5.58
CA LEU A 37 31.20 -0.17 -6.75
C LEU A 37 31.44 0.74 -7.96
N TYR A 38 30.57 1.71 -8.18
CA TYR A 38 30.67 2.64 -9.30
C TYR A 38 31.87 3.59 -9.16
N GLU A 39 32.08 4.18 -7.98
CA GLU A 39 33.12 5.19 -7.73
C GLU A 39 34.50 4.59 -7.40
N GLY A 40 34.59 3.29 -7.22
CA GLY A 40 35.86 2.63 -6.93
C GLY A 40 36.25 2.66 -5.45
N GLY A 41 35.27 2.80 -4.55
CA GLY A 41 35.46 2.88 -3.09
C GLY A 41 35.66 1.54 -2.38
N THR A 42 35.94 0.44 -3.12
CA THR A 42 36.21 -0.89 -2.56
C THR A 42 37.69 -1.12 -2.34
N GLY A 43 38.05 -1.71 -1.19
CA GLY A 43 39.44 -1.98 -0.82
C GLY A 43 40.13 -3.07 -1.67
N SER A 44 39.35 -3.98 -2.25
CA SER A 44 39.84 -5.07 -3.11
C SER A 44 38.74 -5.54 -4.09
N ALA A 45 39.20 -6.22 -5.16
CA ALA A 45 38.27 -6.85 -6.11
C ALA A 45 37.46 -8.01 -5.46
N GLU A 46 38.01 -8.66 -4.44
CA GLU A 46 37.28 -9.69 -3.69
C GLU A 46 36.17 -9.10 -2.86
N GLU A 47 36.40 -8.00 -2.14
CA GLU A 47 35.37 -7.25 -1.44
C GLU A 47 34.29 -6.78 -2.39
N ALA A 48 34.66 -6.21 -3.54
CA ALA A 48 33.72 -5.77 -4.57
C ALA A 48 32.83 -6.91 -5.06
N ARG A 49 33.36 -8.12 -5.28
CA ARG A 49 32.55 -9.28 -5.67
C ARG A 49 31.58 -9.73 -4.58
N ASN A 50 32.00 -9.71 -3.32
CA ASN A 50 31.16 -10.13 -2.20
C ASN A 50 29.96 -9.19 -2.02
N ILE A 51 30.19 -7.87 -1.95
CA ILE A 51 29.10 -6.91 -1.79
C ILE A 51 28.18 -6.84 -3.02
N ALA A 52 28.73 -7.06 -4.22
CA ALA A 52 27.92 -7.16 -5.44
C ALA A 52 27.02 -8.41 -5.42
N ALA A 53 27.51 -9.55 -4.92
CA ALA A 53 26.73 -10.78 -4.82
C ALA A 53 25.55 -10.63 -3.82
N GLU A 54 25.78 -9.98 -2.69
CA GLU A 54 24.73 -9.66 -1.72
C GLU A 54 23.66 -8.75 -2.35
N CYS A 55 24.08 -7.67 -2.99
CA CYS A 55 23.17 -6.74 -3.68
C CYS A 55 22.34 -7.44 -4.79
N ILE A 56 22.98 -8.30 -5.60
CA ILE A 56 22.26 -9.12 -6.59
C ILE A 56 21.22 -10.02 -5.91
N GLY A 57 21.58 -10.68 -4.81
CA GLY A 57 20.70 -11.56 -4.06
C GLY A 57 19.43 -10.85 -3.57
N ASP A 58 19.58 -9.66 -3.03
CA ASP A 58 18.46 -8.83 -2.56
C ASP A 58 17.56 -8.37 -3.71
N ILE A 59 18.16 -7.93 -4.82
CA ILE A 59 17.39 -7.51 -6.01
C ILE A 59 16.62 -8.69 -6.60
N LEU A 60 17.22 -9.87 -6.69
CA LEU A 60 16.56 -11.09 -7.18
C LEU A 60 15.42 -11.51 -6.24
N THR A 61 15.62 -11.44 -4.92
CA THR A 61 14.58 -11.76 -3.94
C THR A 61 13.37 -10.83 -4.08
N LEU A 62 13.59 -9.52 -4.24
CA LEU A 62 12.52 -8.57 -4.52
C LEU A 62 11.85 -8.85 -5.87
N SER A 63 12.65 -9.16 -6.90
CA SER A 63 12.17 -9.40 -8.26
C SER A 63 11.27 -10.62 -8.34
N GLU A 64 11.60 -11.71 -7.65
CA GLU A 64 10.74 -12.90 -7.53
C GLU A 64 9.41 -12.55 -6.84
N LYS A 65 9.47 -11.81 -5.72
CA LYS A 65 8.28 -11.37 -4.97
C LYS A 65 7.35 -10.48 -5.79
N MET A 66 7.90 -9.63 -6.65
CA MET A 66 7.16 -8.64 -7.44
C MET A 66 6.90 -9.09 -8.88
N GLY A 67 7.56 -10.15 -9.34
CA GLY A 67 7.49 -10.66 -10.70
C GLY A 67 8.19 -9.77 -11.73
N PHE A 68 9.24 -9.04 -11.32
CA PHE A 68 10.00 -8.16 -12.22
C PHE A 68 10.73 -8.95 -13.30
N LYS A 69 10.92 -8.32 -14.47
CA LYS A 69 11.63 -8.86 -15.62
C LYS A 69 12.24 -7.74 -16.45
N GLY A 70 13.23 -8.06 -17.24
CA GLY A 70 13.94 -7.07 -18.05
C GLY A 70 15.10 -6.44 -17.29
N ASN A 71 15.11 -5.14 -17.07
CA ASN A 71 16.15 -4.46 -16.32
C ASN A 71 15.80 -4.38 -14.84
N LEU A 72 16.19 -5.39 -14.07
CA LEU A 72 15.88 -5.50 -12.64
C LEU A 72 16.48 -4.37 -11.81
N TRP A 73 17.62 -3.79 -12.22
CA TRP A 73 18.19 -2.64 -11.53
C TRP A 73 17.30 -1.40 -11.65
N HIS A 74 16.78 -1.10 -12.84
CA HIS A 74 15.85 0.00 -13.02
C HIS A 74 14.52 -0.23 -12.31
N ASP A 75 13.98 -1.47 -12.36
CA ASP A 75 12.75 -1.84 -11.65
C ASP A 75 12.92 -1.70 -10.14
N TYR A 76 14.09 -2.07 -9.61
CA TYR A 76 14.45 -1.91 -8.20
C TYR A 76 14.47 -0.42 -7.78
N LEU A 77 15.09 0.45 -8.56
CA LEU A 77 15.11 1.89 -8.30
C LEU A 77 13.70 2.50 -8.35
N ALA A 78 12.92 2.13 -9.35
CA ALA A 78 11.52 2.57 -9.47
C ALA A 78 10.66 2.08 -8.30
N TYR A 79 10.88 0.85 -7.83
CA TYR A 79 10.20 0.31 -6.65
C TYR A 79 10.54 1.12 -5.40
N ILE A 80 11.80 1.47 -5.17
CA ILE A 80 12.21 2.32 -4.04
C ILE A 80 11.45 3.65 -4.08
N ILE A 81 11.40 4.32 -5.23
CA ILE A 81 10.70 5.58 -5.40
C ILE A 81 9.21 5.40 -5.12
N ALA A 82 8.58 4.42 -5.72
CA ALA A 82 7.15 4.18 -5.62
C ALA A 82 6.70 3.76 -4.20
N TYR A 83 7.56 3.05 -3.46
CA TYR A 83 7.22 2.49 -2.15
C TYR A 83 7.60 3.38 -0.97
N ASN A 84 8.48 4.36 -1.17
CA ASN A 84 8.96 5.23 -0.09
C ASN A 84 7.94 6.30 0.29
N GLU A 85 7.39 6.17 1.50
CA GLU A 85 6.49 7.14 2.11
C GLU A 85 7.31 8.23 2.82
N ASN A 86 7.44 9.40 2.19
CA ASN A 86 8.10 10.57 2.74
C ASN A 86 7.23 11.84 2.59
N ALA A 87 7.66 12.95 3.15
CA ALA A 87 6.87 14.18 3.15
C ALA A 87 6.55 14.69 1.74
N PHE A 88 7.43 14.51 0.76
CA PHE A 88 7.20 14.88 -0.64
C PHE A 88 6.21 13.93 -1.31
N SER A 89 6.45 12.62 -1.24
CA SER A 89 5.61 11.62 -1.89
C SER A 89 4.16 11.66 -1.37
N MET A 90 3.98 11.82 -0.05
CA MET A 90 2.68 12.00 0.59
C MET A 90 1.98 13.31 0.17
N SER A 91 2.75 14.37 -0.04
CA SER A 91 2.18 15.65 -0.54
C SER A 91 1.71 15.52 -1.99
N CYS A 92 2.51 14.85 -2.85
CA CYS A 92 2.15 14.61 -4.24
C CYS A 92 0.91 13.70 -4.39
N GLU A 93 0.79 12.67 -3.55
CA GLU A 93 -0.41 11.82 -3.52
C GLU A 93 -1.68 12.64 -3.30
N ARG A 94 -1.65 13.59 -2.34
CA ARG A 94 -2.81 14.38 -1.98
C ARG A 94 -3.12 15.51 -2.96
N LYS A 95 -2.12 16.25 -3.38
CA LYS A 95 -2.27 17.54 -4.07
C LYS A 95 -1.75 17.54 -5.50
N GLY A 96 -1.06 16.47 -5.92
CA GLY A 96 -0.30 16.45 -7.15
C GLY A 96 0.97 17.32 -7.03
N SER A 97 1.50 17.77 -8.17
CA SER A 97 2.65 18.66 -8.22
C SER A 97 2.25 20.06 -7.75
N VAL A 98 2.56 20.39 -6.49
CA VAL A 98 2.36 21.74 -5.91
C VAL A 98 3.72 22.32 -5.62
N GLU A 99 4.00 23.55 -6.10
CA GLU A 99 5.25 24.22 -5.81
C GLU A 99 5.43 24.50 -4.31
N GLY A 100 6.64 24.18 -3.81
CA GLY A 100 7.01 24.38 -2.41
C GLY A 100 8.47 24.06 -2.14
N GLY A 101 8.96 24.43 -0.98
CA GLY A 101 10.37 24.21 -0.59
C GLY A 101 10.82 22.76 -0.60
N ILE A 102 9.90 21.81 -0.36
CA ILE A 102 10.20 20.37 -0.38
C ILE A 102 10.55 19.85 -1.79
N ASN A 103 10.11 20.54 -2.84
CA ASN A 103 10.39 20.15 -4.23
C ASN A 103 11.86 20.29 -4.58
N ALA A 104 12.56 21.26 -3.97
CA ALA A 104 14.00 21.40 -4.15
C ALA A 104 14.75 20.19 -3.56
N CYS A 105 14.31 19.69 -2.40
CA CYS A 105 14.85 18.47 -1.80
C CYS A 105 14.57 17.24 -2.67
N ALA A 106 13.37 17.13 -3.25
CA ALA A 106 13.03 16.05 -4.16
C ALA A 106 13.87 16.07 -5.44
N ARG A 107 14.04 17.24 -6.07
CA ARG A 107 14.91 17.39 -7.26
C ARG A 107 16.38 17.07 -6.95
N HIS A 108 16.84 17.44 -5.75
CA HIS A 108 18.17 17.05 -5.28
C HIS A 108 18.33 15.52 -5.29
N ASP A 109 17.41 14.80 -4.62
CA ASP A 109 17.46 13.35 -4.54
C ASP A 109 17.26 12.69 -5.93
N PHE A 110 16.39 13.25 -6.77
CA PHE A 110 16.17 12.75 -8.14
C PHE A 110 17.41 12.93 -9.02
N THR A 111 18.23 13.95 -8.79
CA THR A 111 19.54 14.06 -9.46
C THR A 111 20.46 12.89 -9.11
N ILE A 112 20.37 12.38 -7.87
CA ILE A 112 21.11 11.19 -7.45
C ILE A 112 20.52 9.93 -8.10
N PHE A 113 19.18 9.78 -8.08
CA PHE A 113 18.52 8.66 -8.75
C PHE A 113 18.81 8.60 -10.25
N MET A 114 18.81 9.73 -10.96
CA MET A 114 19.17 9.76 -12.38
C MET A 114 20.56 9.17 -12.62
N LYS A 115 21.55 9.48 -11.78
CA LYS A 115 22.88 8.87 -11.87
C LYS A 115 22.84 7.37 -11.62
N LEU A 116 22.04 6.91 -10.66
CA LEU A 116 21.84 5.47 -10.40
C LEU A 116 21.21 4.75 -11.60
N PHE A 117 20.27 5.39 -12.30
CA PHE A 117 19.70 4.85 -13.54
C PHE A 117 20.72 4.81 -14.68
N ASP A 118 21.69 5.71 -14.71
CA ASP A 118 22.71 5.80 -15.77
C ASP A 118 23.95 4.91 -15.51
N ILE A 119 23.99 4.13 -14.40
CA ILE A 119 25.12 3.24 -14.10
C ILE A 119 25.26 2.16 -15.18
N ASP A 120 26.44 2.05 -15.80
CA ASP A 120 26.82 0.92 -16.65
C ASP A 120 27.29 -0.25 -15.79
N LEU A 121 26.38 -1.20 -15.50
CA LEU A 121 26.70 -2.40 -14.73
C LEU A 121 27.77 -3.26 -15.37
N ALA A 122 27.86 -3.29 -16.70
CA ALA A 122 28.90 -4.04 -17.42
C ALA A 122 30.29 -3.40 -17.24
N ASP A 123 30.39 -2.09 -17.01
CA ASP A 123 31.65 -1.44 -16.68
C ASP A 123 32.16 -1.85 -15.30
N ILE A 124 31.27 -1.98 -14.32
CA ILE A 124 31.63 -2.48 -12.98
C ILE A 124 32.12 -3.93 -13.07
N ASP A 125 31.43 -4.78 -13.86
CA ASP A 125 31.83 -6.17 -14.07
C ASP A 125 33.23 -6.26 -14.68
N ARG A 126 33.54 -5.40 -15.65
CA ARG A 126 34.90 -5.35 -16.25
C ARG A 126 35.99 -4.93 -15.25
N ARG A 127 35.66 -4.01 -14.32
CA ARG A 127 36.63 -3.50 -13.32
C ARG A 127 36.93 -4.50 -12.21
N TYR A 128 35.91 -5.22 -11.73
CA TYR A 128 36.00 -6.03 -10.51
C TYR A 128 35.77 -7.52 -10.72
N GLY A 129 35.32 -7.94 -11.91
CA GLY A 129 34.91 -9.33 -12.18
C GLY A 129 33.66 -9.71 -11.43
N THR A 130 32.70 -8.78 -11.28
CA THR A 130 31.35 -9.01 -10.74
C THR A 130 30.43 -9.56 -11.84
N CYS A 131 29.16 -9.80 -11.49
CA CYS A 131 28.15 -10.32 -12.41
C CYS A 131 26.86 -9.46 -12.40
N LEU A 132 26.98 -8.14 -12.13
CA LEU A 132 25.85 -7.21 -12.05
C LEU A 132 25.05 -7.10 -13.35
N SER A 133 25.73 -7.27 -14.50
CA SER A 133 25.06 -7.25 -15.81
C SER A 133 24.01 -8.36 -16.00
N MET A 134 24.01 -9.41 -15.14
CA MET A 134 22.95 -10.42 -15.10
C MET A 134 21.57 -9.82 -14.76
N LEU A 135 21.54 -8.66 -14.08
CA LEU A 135 20.31 -7.93 -13.77
C LEU A 135 19.69 -7.24 -15.00
N ILE A 136 20.44 -7.15 -16.10
CA ILE A 136 19.96 -6.58 -17.37
C ILE A 136 19.43 -7.72 -18.25
N ASN A 137 18.23 -7.55 -18.82
CA ASN A 137 17.57 -8.57 -19.63
C ASN A 137 17.23 -9.87 -18.86
N PHE A 138 16.88 -9.74 -17.59
CA PHE A 138 16.45 -10.87 -16.78
C PHE A 138 15.11 -11.43 -17.28
N ASP A 139 15.06 -12.73 -17.52
CA ASP A 139 13.84 -13.44 -17.90
C ASP A 139 13.28 -14.18 -16.70
N ASN A 140 12.13 -13.70 -16.22
CA ASN A 140 11.40 -14.36 -15.15
C ASN A 140 10.29 -15.22 -15.78
N ASN A 141 10.53 -16.53 -15.91
CA ASN A 141 9.60 -17.50 -16.48
C ASN A 141 8.38 -17.81 -15.57
N ASN A 142 8.27 -17.18 -14.40
CA ASN A 142 7.16 -17.36 -13.48
C ASN A 142 5.93 -16.56 -13.95
N GLU A 143 5.17 -17.09 -14.91
CA GLU A 143 3.88 -16.52 -15.33
C GLU A 143 2.72 -16.78 -14.35
N HIS A 144 2.96 -17.43 -13.21
CA HIS A 144 1.93 -17.79 -12.26
C HIS A 144 1.48 -16.59 -11.42
N GLU A 145 0.33 -16.01 -11.79
CA GLU A 145 -0.37 -14.92 -11.08
C GLU A 145 -0.60 -15.16 -9.56
N LYS A 146 -0.35 -16.38 -9.10
CA LYS A 146 -0.52 -16.74 -7.67
C LYS A 146 0.55 -16.15 -6.77
N TYR A 147 1.71 -15.75 -7.29
CA TYR A 147 2.87 -15.33 -6.50
C TYR A 147 3.06 -13.81 -6.45
N PHE A 148 2.55 -13.05 -7.43
CA PHE A 148 2.67 -11.60 -7.48
C PHE A 148 1.47 -10.92 -8.15
N ASN A 149 1.31 -9.62 -7.93
CA ASN A 149 0.27 -8.81 -8.54
C ASN A 149 0.75 -8.21 -9.86
N LYS A 150 0.30 -8.75 -11.00
CA LYS A 150 0.68 -8.30 -12.36
C LYS A 150 0.50 -6.79 -12.56
N ARG A 151 -0.58 -6.22 -12.05
CA ARG A 151 -0.87 -4.81 -12.21
C ARG A 151 0.16 -3.93 -11.49
N ILE A 152 0.56 -4.30 -10.28
CA ILE A 152 1.60 -3.57 -9.52
C ILE A 152 2.92 -3.69 -10.28
N ARG A 153 3.30 -4.89 -10.67
CA ARG A 153 4.49 -5.15 -11.48
C ARG A 153 4.54 -4.25 -12.71
N ASP A 154 3.47 -4.27 -13.53
CA ASP A 154 3.43 -3.55 -14.79
C ASP A 154 3.49 -2.02 -14.59
N ARG A 155 2.95 -1.50 -13.48
CA ARG A 155 3.07 -0.08 -13.11
C ARG A 155 4.50 0.30 -12.72
N ILE A 156 5.19 -0.54 -11.95
CA ILE A 156 6.59 -0.30 -11.56
C ILE A 156 7.51 -0.38 -12.78
N ILE A 157 7.37 -1.41 -13.61
CA ILE A 157 8.16 -1.54 -14.85
C ILE A 157 7.95 -0.32 -15.76
N ARG A 158 6.69 0.13 -15.94
CA ARG A 158 6.40 1.35 -16.73
C ARG A 158 7.04 2.60 -16.12
N LEU A 159 6.99 2.74 -14.79
CA LEU A 159 7.67 3.83 -14.09
C LEU A 159 9.17 3.78 -14.36
N ALA A 160 9.80 2.62 -14.22
CA ALA A 160 11.24 2.41 -14.47
C ALA A 160 11.62 2.79 -15.90
N GLU A 161 10.85 2.35 -16.90
CA GLU A 161 11.08 2.69 -18.31
C GLU A 161 10.96 4.20 -18.59
N ASN A 162 9.99 4.88 -17.95
CA ASN A 162 9.78 6.32 -18.13
C ASN A 162 10.91 7.11 -17.43
N LEU A 163 11.30 6.73 -16.20
CA LEU A 163 12.38 7.38 -15.47
C LEU A 163 13.72 7.21 -16.19
N ALA A 164 13.99 6.05 -16.76
CA ALA A 164 15.20 5.80 -17.54
C ALA A 164 15.29 6.63 -18.82
N LYS A 165 14.18 7.14 -19.35
CA LYS A 165 14.12 7.98 -20.55
C LYS A 165 14.17 9.48 -20.23
N ALA A 166 13.94 9.89 -18.98
CA ALA A 166 13.92 11.29 -18.61
C ALA A 166 15.24 11.98 -18.95
N GLU A 167 15.22 13.08 -19.69
CA GLU A 167 16.42 13.76 -20.16
C GLU A 167 17.04 14.69 -19.11
N ASP A 168 16.21 15.22 -18.22
CA ASP A 168 16.64 16.06 -17.11
C ASP A 168 15.85 15.80 -15.81
N VAL A 169 16.27 16.48 -14.73
CA VAL A 169 15.66 16.32 -13.39
C VAL A 169 14.20 16.80 -13.35
N ASN A 170 13.79 17.71 -14.22
CA ASN A 170 12.40 18.20 -14.23
C ASN A 170 11.48 17.16 -14.86
N GLU A 171 11.88 16.56 -15.97
CA GLU A 171 11.13 15.46 -16.60
C GLU A 171 11.06 14.25 -15.66
N PHE A 172 12.15 13.92 -14.97
CA PHE A 172 12.16 12.89 -13.94
C PHE A 172 11.18 13.22 -12.79
N TYR A 173 11.22 14.45 -12.30
CA TYR A 173 10.33 14.95 -11.26
C TYR A 173 8.86 14.88 -11.68
N ASP A 174 8.52 15.33 -12.87
CA ASP A 174 7.15 15.33 -13.39
C ASP A 174 6.62 13.91 -13.55
N THR A 175 7.47 12.99 -14.00
CA THR A 175 7.14 11.55 -14.10
C THR A 175 6.81 10.95 -12.73
N VAL A 176 7.62 11.24 -11.70
CA VAL A 176 7.37 10.77 -10.34
C VAL A 176 6.10 11.38 -9.77
N CYS A 177 5.88 12.69 -9.93
CA CYS A 177 4.68 13.37 -9.44
C CYS A 177 3.41 12.81 -10.08
N SER A 178 3.42 12.57 -11.39
CA SER A 178 2.30 11.96 -12.12
C SER A 178 2.01 10.56 -11.58
N PHE A 179 3.05 9.76 -11.39
CA PHE A 179 2.90 8.42 -10.80
C PHE A 179 2.27 8.48 -9.39
N TYR A 180 2.76 9.35 -8.51
CA TYR A 180 2.20 9.48 -7.15
C TYR A 180 0.75 9.96 -7.15
N LYS A 181 0.37 10.80 -8.11
CA LYS A 181 -1.01 11.28 -8.25
C LYS A 181 -1.95 10.22 -8.79
N GLU A 182 -1.50 9.42 -9.77
CA GLU A 182 -2.33 8.42 -10.45
C GLU A 182 -2.40 7.09 -9.71
N VAL A 183 -1.26 6.64 -9.17
CA VAL A 183 -1.11 5.32 -8.54
C VAL A 183 -1.12 5.41 -7.03
N GLY A 184 -0.59 6.51 -6.49
CA GLY A 184 -0.35 6.74 -5.06
C GLY A 184 1.01 6.25 -4.60
N VAL A 185 1.21 6.24 -3.27
CA VAL A 185 2.50 6.01 -2.63
C VAL A 185 2.42 4.85 -1.65
N GLY A 186 3.49 4.07 -1.60
CA GLY A 186 3.68 3.03 -0.62
C GLY A 186 2.67 1.91 -0.75
N LYS A 187 2.46 1.16 0.34
CA LYS A 187 1.57 0.00 0.32
C LYS A 187 0.12 0.34 -0.04
N TYR A 188 -0.38 1.50 0.38
CA TYR A 188 -1.77 1.90 0.12
C TYR A 188 -2.00 2.32 -1.35
N GLY A 189 -0.98 2.83 -2.03
CA GLY A 189 -1.00 3.04 -3.48
C GLY A 189 -1.03 1.72 -4.26
N MET A 190 -0.19 0.78 -3.84
CA MET A 190 0.04 -0.47 -4.56
C MET A 190 -1.06 -1.52 -4.37
N PHE A 191 -1.58 -1.67 -3.14
CA PHE A 191 -2.48 -2.77 -2.78
C PHE A 191 -3.89 -2.27 -2.48
N LYS A 192 -4.88 -3.12 -2.75
CA LYS A 192 -6.30 -2.81 -2.54
C LYS A 192 -6.84 -3.34 -1.21
N ALA A 193 -6.28 -4.43 -0.69
CA ALA A 193 -6.72 -5.08 0.53
C ALA A 193 -5.58 -5.27 1.53
N PHE A 194 -5.93 -5.23 2.81
CA PHE A 194 -4.99 -5.30 3.90
C PHE A 194 -5.55 -6.12 5.07
N ARG A 195 -4.65 -6.57 5.96
CA ARG A 195 -4.94 -7.19 7.26
C ARG A 195 -4.12 -6.55 8.36
N ILE A 196 -4.65 -6.59 9.57
CA ILE A 196 -3.91 -6.18 10.75
C ILE A 196 -2.90 -7.27 11.12
N GLY A 197 -1.70 -6.86 11.46
CA GLY A 197 -0.65 -7.68 12.03
C GLY A 197 0.14 -6.93 13.08
N ASN A 198 1.19 -7.53 13.60
CA ASN A 198 2.14 -6.88 14.49
C ASN A 198 3.53 -6.99 13.88
N ASP A 199 4.35 -5.96 14.09
CA ASP A 199 5.77 -6.02 13.78
C ASP A 199 6.55 -6.78 14.89
N ASP A 200 7.86 -6.93 14.71
CA ASP A 200 8.74 -7.64 15.66
C ASP A 200 8.77 -6.99 17.06
N ASN A 201 8.36 -5.73 17.16
CA ASN A 201 8.26 -4.99 18.44
C ASN A 201 6.84 -5.04 19.03
N GLY A 202 5.91 -5.79 18.40
CA GLY A 202 4.53 -5.89 18.85
C GLY A 202 3.67 -4.66 18.49
N LYS A 203 4.16 -3.73 17.66
CA LYS A 203 3.38 -2.58 17.20
C LYS A 203 2.41 -3.01 16.11
N VAL A 204 1.18 -2.50 16.18
CA VAL A 204 0.15 -2.75 15.19
C VAL A 204 0.56 -2.20 13.82
N VAL A 205 0.57 -3.08 12.82
CA VAL A 205 0.87 -2.76 11.42
C VAL A 205 -0.25 -3.24 10.50
N VAL A 206 -0.40 -2.56 9.37
CA VAL A 206 -1.36 -2.91 8.33
C VAL A 206 -0.58 -3.55 7.19
N ASN A 207 -0.76 -4.85 6.97
CA ASN A 207 -0.04 -5.66 5.99
C ASN A 207 -0.87 -5.83 4.71
N PRO A 208 -0.28 -5.72 3.51
CA PRO A 208 -1.00 -5.91 2.27
C PRO A 208 -1.40 -7.38 2.04
N VAL A 209 -2.56 -7.58 1.43
CA VAL A 209 -3.01 -8.88 0.90
C VAL A 209 -2.69 -8.92 -0.59
N ILE A 210 -1.78 -9.82 -0.99
CA ILE A 210 -1.25 -9.90 -2.35
C ILE A 210 -2.33 -10.39 -3.33
N SER A 211 -3.05 -11.44 -2.95
CA SER A 211 -4.08 -12.07 -3.79
C SER A 211 -5.46 -11.87 -3.17
N VAL A 212 -6.31 -11.13 -3.85
CA VAL A 212 -7.72 -10.89 -3.46
C VAL A 212 -8.60 -11.64 -4.46
N GLU A 213 -9.66 -12.29 -3.98
CA GLU A 213 -10.64 -12.96 -4.84
C GLU A 213 -11.20 -12.02 -5.91
N HIS A 214 -11.23 -12.48 -7.15
CA HIS A 214 -11.79 -11.76 -8.29
C HIS A 214 -13.30 -12.02 -8.41
N ILE A 215 -14.09 -11.41 -7.52
CA ILE A 215 -15.55 -11.42 -7.53
C ILE A 215 -16.04 -10.01 -7.88
N TYR A 216 -17.01 -9.91 -8.78
CA TYR A 216 -17.65 -8.66 -9.16
C TYR A 216 -19.15 -8.70 -8.85
N LEU A 217 -19.77 -7.52 -8.73
CA LEU A 217 -21.22 -7.43 -8.41
C LEU A 217 -22.11 -8.15 -9.43
N LYS A 218 -21.69 -8.19 -10.70
CA LYS A 218 -22.35 -8.94 -11.78
C LYS A 218 -22.37 -10.44 -11.58
N ASP A 219 -21.41 -10.99 -10.82
CA ASP A 219 -21.27 -12.43 -10.57
C ASP A 219 -22.23 -12.88 -9.42
N ILE A 220 -22.81 -11.93 -8.70
CA ILE A 220 -23.73 -12.20 -7.60
C ILE A 220 -25.17 -12.13 -8.11
N ILE A 221 -25.85 -13.28 -8.14
CA ILE A 221 -27.21 -13.40 -8.65
C ILE A 221 -28.23 -13.02 -7.56
N GLY A 222 -29.20 -12.17 -7.91
CA GLY A 222 -30.23 -11.73 -7.00
C GLY A 222 -29.86 -10.55 -6.11
N TYR A 223 -30.74 -10.20 -5.17
CA TYR A 223 -30.55 -9.13 -4.19
C TYR A 223 -30.28 -7.73 -4.79
N GLU A 224 -30.90 -7.41 -5.93
CA GLU A 224 -30.64 -6.20 -6.71
C GLU A 224 -30.87 -4.91 -5.89
N GLN A 225 -31.91 -4.87 -5.04
CA GLN A 225 -32.16 -3.71 -4.18
C GLN A 225 -31.09 -3.52 -3.11
N GLN A 226 -30.62 -4.61 -2.52
CA GLN A 226 -29.56 -4.58 -1.49
C GLN A 226 -28.22 -4.21 -2.12
N LYS A 227 -27.88 -4.78 -3.28
CA LYS A 227 -26.69 -4.41 -4.05
C LYS A 227 -26.72 -2.93 -4.41
N LYS A 228 -27.85 -2.42 -4.91
CA LYS A 228 -27.99 -1.01 -5.23
C LYS A 228 -27.75 -0.12 -4.03
N LYS A 229 -28.34 -0.40 -2.87
CA LYS A 229 -28.11 0.37 -1.64
C LYS A 229 -26.65 0.37 -1.22
N LEU A 230 -25.96 -0.78 -1.34
CA LEU A 230 -24.56 -0.91 -1.01
C LEU A 230 -23.68 -0.07 -1.97
N VAL A 231 -23.98 -0.13 -3.27
CA VAL A 231 -23.33 0.67 -4.32
C VAL A 231 -23.55 2.16 -4.06
N ASP A 232 -24.81 2.61 -3.96
CA ASP A 232 -25.16 4.02 -3.76
C ASP A 232 -24.44 4.61 -2.53
N ASN A 233 -24.35 3.84 -1.42
CA ASN A 233 -23.63 4.27 -0.21
C ASN A 233 -22.11 4.34 -0.43
N THR A 234 -21.55 3.40 -1.18
CA THR A 234 -20.10 3.37 -1.47
C THR A 234 -19.71 4.50 -2.42
N GLU A 235 -20.51 4.76 -3.46
CA GLU A 235 -20.29 5.88 -4.38
C GLU A 235 -20.39 7.23 -3.67
N ALA A 236 -21.40 7.41 -2.80
CA ALA A 236 -21.48 8.60 -1.97
C ALA A 236 -20.22 8.80 -1.12
N PHE A 237 -19.71 7.73 -0.52
CA PHE A 237 -18.47 7.77 0.26
C PHE A 237 -17.25 8.16 -0.57
N LEU A 238 -17.09 7.57 -1.75
CA LEU A 238 -15.98 7.87 -2.66
C LEU A 238 -15.98 9.33 -3.11
N HIS A 239 -17.15 9.88 -3.38
CA HIS A 239 -17.33 11.29 -3.76
C HIS A 239 -17.28 12.27 -2.58
N GLY A 240 -16.98 11.80 -1.36
CA GLY A 240 -16.90 12.64 -0.17
C GLY A 240 -18.25 13.15 0.33
N LEU A 241 -19.33 12.54 -0.13
CA LEU A 241 -20.69 12.81 0.35
C LEU A 241 -20.97 12.04 1.65
N LYS A 242 -22.06 12.38 2.31
CA LYS A 242 -22.47 11.69 3.55
C LYS A 242 -22.81 10.23 3.25
N ALA A 243 -22.10 9.31 3.88
CA ALA A 243 -22.29 7.88 3.79
C ALA A 243 -22.29 7.24 5.19
N ASN A 244 -22.84 6.03 5.28
CA ASN A 244 -23.04 5.35 6.56
C ASN A 244 -22.19 4.07 6.66
N ASN A 245 -21.94 3.61 7.89
CA ASN A 245 -21.51 2.25 8.12
C ASN A 245 -22.59 1.28 7.64
N VAL A 246 -22.19 0.08 7.20
CA VAL A 246 -23.09 -0.91 6.60
C VAL A 246 -23.02 -2.22 7.37
N LEU A 247 -24.19 -2.78 7.68
CA LEU A 247 -24.35 -4.14 8.14
C LEU A 247 -25.18 -4.95 7.14
N LEU A 248 -24.55 -5.94 6.49
CA LEU A 248 -25.25 -6.93 5.67
C LEU A 248 -25.62 -8.12 6.55
N PHE A 249 -26.91 -8.34 6.79
CA PHE A 249 -27.38 -9.45 7.59
C PHE A 249 -28.30 -10.40 6.80
N GLY A 250 -28.39 -11.66 7.20
CA GLY A 250 -29.20 -12.69 6.59
C GLY A 250 -28.54 -14.07 6.66
N ASP A 251 -29.18 -15.08 6.10
CA ASP A 251 -28.72 -16.47 6.17
C ASP A 251 -27.34 -16.68 5.55
N SER A 252 -26.66 -17.73 5.98
CA SER A 252 -25.37 -18.12 5.40
C SER A 252 -25.51 -18.46 3.90
N GLY A 253 -24.48 -18.15 3.11
CA GLY A 253 -24.47 -18.45 1.67
C GLY A 253 -25.26 -17.45 0.79
N THR A 254 -25.82 -16.37 1.33
CA THR A 254 -26.59 -15.37 0.55
C THR A 254 -25.73 -14.32 -0.16
N GLY A 255 -24.40 -14.50 -0.20
CA GLY A 255 -23.48 -13.60 -0.93
C GLY A 255 -23.10 -12.31 -0.21
N LYS A 256 -23.34 -12.18 1.12
CA LYS A 256 -22.99 -10.98 1.90
C LYS A 256 -21.52 -10.60 1.80
N SER A 257 -20.64 -11.52 2.18
CA SER A 257 -19.17 -11.32 2.15
C SER A 257 -18.67 -11.12 0.72
N SER A 258 -19.25 -11.87 -0.24
CA SER A 258 -18.94 -11.71 -1.67
C SER A 258 -19.32 -10.32 -2.19
N SER A 259 -20.44 -9.74 -1.73
CA SER A 259 -20.87 -8.39 -2.13
C SER A 259 -19.88 -7.33 -1.66
N ILE A 260 -19.36 -7.44 -0.43
CA ILE A 260 -18.37 -6.49 0.07
C ILE A 260 -17.02 -6.64 -0.67
N LYS A 261 -16.58 -7.88 -0.95
CA LYS A 261 -15.39 -8.13 -1.76
C LYS A 261 -15.54 -7.61 -3.19
N ALA A 262 -16.75 -7.73 -3.77
CA ALA A 262 -17.05 -7.21 -5.10
C ALA A 262 -16.96 -5.68 -5.15
N ILE A 263 -17.48 -4.96 -4.14
CA ILE A 263 -17.33 -3.51 -4.01
C ILE A 263 -15.85 -3.09 -4.06
N LEU A 264 -14.96 -3.80 -3.36
CA LEU A 264 -13.54 -3.50 -3.42
C LEU A 264 -12.98 -3.64 -4.84
N ASN A 265 -13.35 -4.70 -5.55
CA ASN A 265 -12.88 -4.93 -6.92
C ASN A 265 -13.41 -3.92 -7.93
N GLU A 266 -14.67 -3.48 -7.76
CA GLU A 266 -15.29 -2.45 -8.63
C GLU A 266 -14.65 -1.07 -8.43
N TYR A 267 -14.44 -0.65 -7.17
CA TYR A 267 -14.09 0.74 -6.84
C TYR A 267 -12.64 0.97 -6.40
N TYR A 268 -11.78 -0.04 -6.55
CA TYR A 268 -10.37 0.14 -6.20
C TYR A 268 -9.69 1.25 -7.00
N GLU A 269 -10.00 1.36 -8.31
CA GLU A 269 -9.44 2.39 -9.18
C GLU A 269 -9.90 3.80 -8.78
N ASP A 270 -11.09 3.90 -8.19
CA ASP A 270 -11.64 5.15 -7.66
C ASP A 270 -11.12 5.51 -6.25
N GLY A 271 -10.06 4.81 -5.81
CA GLY A 271 -9.38 5.10 -4.56
C GLY A 271 -9.89 4.32 -3.34
N LEU A 272 -10.76 3.31 -3.53
CA LEU A 272 -11.21 2.46 -2.42
C LEU A 272 -10.12 1.50 -1.95
N ARG A 273 -9.98 1.36 -0.64
CA ARG A 273 -9.11 0.39 0.03
C ARG A 273 -9.89 -0.35 1.10
N MET A 274 -9.51 -1.59 1.40
CA MET A 274 -10.20 -2.39 2.41
C MET A 274 -9.21 -2.98 3.40
N ILE A 275 -9.55 -2.90 4.69
CA ILE A 275 -8.79 -3.53 5.77
C ILE A 275 -9.69 -4.57 6.44
N GLU A 276 -9.33 -5.84 6.28
CA GLU A 276 -10.03 -6.94 6.96
C GLU A 276 -9.58 -7.00 8.42
N VAL A 277 -10.56 -7.02 9.33
CA VAL A 277 -10.35 -6.98 10.77
C VAL A 277 -11.11 -8.13 11.43
N TYR A 278 -10.41 -8.96 12.16
CA TYR A 278 -11.01 -10.02 12.96
C TYR A 278 -11.40 -9.53 14.34
N LYS A 279 -12.42 -10.16 14.93
CA LYS A 279 -13.01 -9.77 16.22
C LYS A 279 -11.98 -9.54 17.33
N HIS A 280 -11.02 -10.43 17.50
CA HIS A 280 -9.94 -10.30 18.51
C HIS A 280 -9.00 -9.09 18.31
N GLN A 281 -9.06 -8.44 17.13
CA GLN A 281 -8.25 -7.28 16.78
C GLN A 281 -8.98 -5.93 17.00
N PHE A 282 -10.21 -5.92 17.52
CA PHE A 282 -10.98 -4.68 17.70
C PHE A 282 -10.32 -3.68 18.64
N LYS A 283 -9.54 -4.16 19.61
CA LYS A 283 -8.69 -3.32 20.47
C LYS A 283 -7.69 -2.46 19.68
N ASP A 284 -7.28 -2.92 18.50
CA ASP A 284 -6.24 -2.31 17.66
C ASP A 284 -6.84 -1.33 16.63
N LEU A 285 -8.17 -1.24 16.51
CA LEU A 285 -8.87 -0.40 15.51
C LEU A 285 -8.44 1.07 15.57
N SER A 286 -8.32 1.65 16.75
CA SER A 286 -7.90 3.06 16.91
C SER A 286 -6.49 3.28 16.35
N ALA A 287 -5.58 2.34 16.56
CA ALA A 287 -4.21 2.40 16.03
C ALA A 287 -4.19 2.28 14.49
N VAL A 288 -5.04 1.43 13.93
CA VAL A 288 -5.21 1.30 12.47
C VAL A 288 -5.78 2.57 11.87
N ILE A 289 -6.88 3.11 12.45
CA ILE A 289 -7.51 4.35 11.96
C ILE A 289 -6.51 5.51 11.98
N ASN A 290 -5.67 5.63 13.02
CA ASN A 290 -4.63 6.65 13.08
C ASN A 290 -3.58 6.54 11.97
N GLN A 291 -3.31 5.34 11.44
CA GLN A 291 -2.38 5.14 10.33
C GLN A 291 -2.95 5.57 8.97
N ILE A 292 -4.30 5.58 8.83
CA ILE A 292 -4.97 5.80 7.55
C ILE A 292 -5.77 7.09 7.45
N LYS A 293 -6.05 7.77 8.58
CA LYS A 293 -6.92 8.95 8.63
C LYS A 293 -6.45 10.12 7.76
N ASP A 294 -5.14 10.22 7.56
CA ASP A 294 -4.52 11.31 6.81
C ASP A 294 -4.18 10.94 5.35
N ARG A 295 -4.60 9.77 4.88
CA ARG A 295 -4.37 9.31 3.49
C ARG A 295 -5.48 9.82 2.57
N ASP A 296 -5.16 9.97 1.27
CA ASP A 296 -6.12 10.44 0.25
C ASP A 296 -7.07 9.34 -0.24
N TYR A 297 -6.95 8.12 0.30
CA TYR A 297 -7.82 7.00 -0.03
C TYR A 297 -9.04 6.94 0.86
N LYS A 298 -10.10 6.27 0.36
CA LYS A 298 -11.27 5.88 1.13
C LYS A 298 -11.11 4.45 1.63
N PHE A 299 -11.23 4.25 2.93
CA PHE A 299 -11.00 2.96 3.58
C PHE A 299 -12.30 2.35 4.09
N ILE A 300 -12.55 1.10 3.74
CA ILE A 300 -13.57 0.27 4.38
C ILE A 300 -12.87 -0.67 5.36
N ILE A 301 -13.20 -0.56 6.63
CA ILE A 301 -12.85 -1.56 7.65
C ILE A 301 -13.89 -2.67 7.53
N TYR A 302 -13.46 -3.84 7.08
CA TYR A 302 -14.32 -4.99 6.82
C TYR A 302 -14.27 -5.99 7.97
N MET A 303 -15.45 -6.36 8.48
CA MET A 303 -15.63 -7.33 9.55
C MET A 303 -16.57 -8.43 9.07
N ASP A 304 -16.05 -9.65 8.92
CA ASP A 304 -16.84 -10.80 8.46
C ASP A 304 -17.44 -11.56 9.64
N ASP A 305 -18.69 -12.03 9.46
CA ASP A 305 -19.46 -12.83 10.41
C ASP A 305 -19.51 -12.24 11.83
N LEU A 306 -19.84 -10.96 11.91
CA LEU A 306 -19.89 -10.21 13.16
C LEU A 306 -21.06 -10.68 14.04
N SER A 307 -20.72 -11.14 15.25
CA SER A 307 -21.68 -11.48 16.29
C SER A 307 -21.04 -11.35 17.67
N PHE A 308 -21.81 -10.97 18.67
CA PHE A 308 -21.34 -10.82 20.05
C PHE A 308 -22.19 -11.65 21.01
N GLU A 309 -21.56 -12.21 22.01
CA GLU A 309 -22.24 -12.69 23.22
C GLU A 309 -22.40 -11.50 24.19
N GLU A 310 -23.31 -11.61 25.14
CA GLU A 310 -23.82 -10.52 25.99
C GLU A 310 -22.75 -9.73 26.77
N PHE A 311 -21.63 -10.34 27.12
CA PHE A 311 -20.57 -9.73 27.94
C PHE A 311 -19.22 -9.60 27.24
N GLU A 312 -19.16 -9.67 25.90
CA GLU A 312 -17.90 -9.58 25.18
C GLU A 312 -17.32 -8.17 25.18
N ILE A 313 -16.07 -8.04 25.61
CA ILE A 313 -15.36 -6.76 25.68
C ILE A 313 -15.13 -6.16 24.28
N GLU A 314 -15.06 -6.98 23.25
CA GLU A 314 -14.86 -6.61 21.85
C GLU A 314 -15.98 -5.69 21.36
N TYR A 315 -17.22 -5.90 21.81
CA TYR A 315 -18.34 -5.01 21.52
C TYR A 315 -18.08 -3.58 22.01
N LYS A 316 -17.51 -3.43 23.21
CA LYS A 316 -17.19 -2.10 23.78
C LYS A 316 -16.11 -1.38 22.97
N PHE A 317 -15.11 -2.10 22.46
CA PHE A 317 -14.11 -1.50 21.57
C PHE A 317 -14.73 -1.03 20.26
N LEU A 318 -15.57 -1.87 19.64
CA LEU A 318 -16.24 -1.50 18.41
C LEU A 318 -17.18 -0.30 18.61
N LYS A 319 -17.98 -0.30 19.67
CA LYS A 319 -18.89 0.80 20.03
C LYS A 319 -18.10 2.12 20.19
N ALA A 320 -17.01 2.11 20.92
CA ALA A 320 -16.16 3.29 21.09
C ALA A 320 -15.63 3.86 19.77
N VAL A 321 -15.32 2.99 18.79
CA VAL A 321 -14.85 3.42 17.47
C VAL A 321 -16.00 3.95 16.60
N ILE A 322 -17.20 3.34 16.67
CA ILE A 322 -18.36 3.74 15.87
C ILE A 322 -18.95 5.07 16.37
N GLU A 323 -19.11 5.22 17.67
CA GLU A 323 -19.71 6.41 18.30
C GLU A 323 -18.73 7.58 18.31
N GLY A 324 -17.43 7.29 18.25
CA GLY A 324 -16.37 8.29 18.38
C GLY A 324 -16.20 8.74 19.83
N GLY A 325 -14.97 9.20 20.14
CA GLY A 325 -14.69 9.86 21.41
C GLY A 325 -14.61 11.38 21.19
N LEU A 326 -13.59 12.03 21.78
CA LEU A 326 -13.30 13.46 21.55
C LEU A 326 -12.79 13.73 20.13
N GLU A 327 -12.18 12.76 19.46
CA GLU A 327 -11.74 12.89 18.06
C GLU A 327 -12.92 12.62 17.11
N LYS A 328 -13.10 13.55 16.15
CA LYS A 328 -14.06 13.34 15.06
C LYS A 328 -13.66 12.08 14.27
N LYS A 329 -14.64 11.21 13.98
CA LYS A 329 -14.43 10.08 13.06
C LYS A 329 -13.86 10.60 11.74
N PRO A 330 -12.80 10.00 11.20
CA PRO A 330 -12.24 10.40 9.92
C PRO A 330 -13.26 10.27 8.79
N ASP A 331 -13.36 11.28 7.92
CA ASP A 331 -14.31 11.30 6.80
C ASP A 331 -13.89 10.33 5.67
N ASN A 332 -12.72 9.68 5.79
CA ASN A 332 -12.20 8.71 4.83
C ASN A 332 -12.29 7.25 5.31
N VAL A 333 -13.04 6.97 6.40
CA VAL A 333 -13.16 5.61 6.95
C VAL A 333 -14.63 5.24 7.19
N LEU A 334 -15.07 4.11 6.63
CA LEU A 334 -16.34 3.46 6.94
C LEU A 334 -16.13 2.03 7.46
N ILE A 335 -17.10 1.51 8.18
CA ILE A 335 -17.15 0.13 8.65
C ILE A 335 -18.22 -0.61 7.87
N TYR A 336 -17.83 -1.71 7.21
CA TYR A 336 -18.74 -2.65 6.57
C TYR A 336 -18.63 -3.99 7.27
N ALA A 337 -19.75 -4.52 7.72
CA ALA A 337 -19.78 -5.79 8.42
C ALA A 337 -20.81 -6.76 7.80
N THR A 338 -20.56 -8.05 7.94
CA THR A 338 -21.55 -9.08 7.66
C THR A 338 -21.98 -9.75 8.96
N SER A 339 -23.20 -10.27 9.02
CA SER A 339 -23.69 -11.07 10.14
C SER A 339 -24.72 -12.08 9.67
N ASN A 340 -24.80 -13.20 10.35
CA ASN A 340 -25.90 -14.15 10.19
C ASN A 340 -27.12 -13.78 11.04
N ARG A 341 -27.04 -12.68 11.82
CA ARG A 341 -28.08 -12.19 12.71
C ARG A 341 -28.37 -10.71 12.45
N ARG A 342 -29.62 -10.31 12.61
CA ARG A 342 -30.03 -8.90 12.53
C ARG A 342 -29.54 -8.10 13.73
N HIS A 343 -29.64 -8.69 14.95
CA HIS A 343 -29.13 -8.11 16.18
C HIS A 343 -27.77 -8.73 16.49
N LEU A 344 -26.76 -7.89 16.62
CA LEU A 344 -25.37 -8.34 16.79
C LEU A 344 -25.10 -8.95 18.16
N VAL A 345 -25.82 -8.49 19.20
CA VAL A 345 -25.75 -9.02 20.57
C VAL A 345 -26.81 -10.08 20.78
N ARG A 346 -26.43 -11.19 21.40
CA ARG A 346 -27.35 -12.30 21.71
C ARG A 346 -28.15 -12.00 22.95
N GLU A 347 -29.46 -11.83 22.83
CA GLU A 347 -30.39 -11.75 23.97
C GLU A 347 -30.72 -13.15 24.49
N LYS A 348 -30.62 -13.39 25.82
CA LYS A 348 -31.12 -14.61 26.44
C LYS A 348 -32.58 -14.41 26.82
N TYR A 349 -33.38 -15.46 26.67
CA TYR A 349 -34.82 -15.44 27.04
C TYR A 349 -35.06 -15.13 28.53
N SER A 350 -34.10 -15.46 29.44
CA SER A 350 -34.13 -15.14 30.85
C SER A 350 -34.20 -13.63 31.16
N ASP A 351 -33.65 -12.80 30.26
CA ASP A 351 -33.55 -11.35 30.47
C ASP A 351 -34.88 -10.62 30.15
N LYS A 352 -35.83 -11.32 29.53
CA LYS A 352 -37.17 -10.76 29.27
C LYS A 352 -38.10 -10.78 30.49
N GLU A 353 -37.87 -11.70 31.42
CA GLU A 353 -38.69 -11.81 32.64
C GLU A 353 -38.25 -10.86 33.78
N GLU A 354 -36.95 -10.44 33.80
CA GLU A 354 -36.45 -9.47 34.78
C GLU A 354 -36.61 -7.99 34.36
N ARG A 355 -37.02 -7.72 33.10
CA ARG A 355 -37.07 -6.36 32.55
C ARG A 355 -38.36 -5.57 32.83
N ASP A 356 -39.29 -6.11 33.56
CA ASP A 356 -40.51 -5.37 33.88
C ASP A 356 -40.36 -4.33 35.00
N ASP A 357 -39.21 -4.35 35.73
CA ASP A 357 -38.99 -3.47 36.87
C ASP A 357 -37.93 -2.35 36.68
N ASP A 358 -37.24 -2.24 35.52
CA ASP A 358 -36.16 -1.23 35.37
C ASP A 358 -36.24 -0.48 34.04
N LEU A 359 -36.72 0.77 34.08
CA LEU A 359 -36.89 1.66 32.92
C LEU A 359 -35.57 1.98 32.18
N HIS A 360 -34.42 1.80 32.82
CA HIS A 360 -33.09 2.06 32.23
C HIS A 360 -32.54 0.89 31.40
N SER A 361 -33.09 -0.30 31.50
CA SER A 361 -32.66 -1.46 30.71
C SER A 361 -33.23 -1.47 29.28
N ARG A 362 -34.23 -0.63 29.00
CA ARG A 362 -34.86 -0.53 27.64
C ARG A 362 -34.00 0.21 26.62
N ASP A 363 -33.13 1.11 27.06
CA ASP A 363 -32.30 1.93 26.15
C ASP A 363 -31.07 1.19 25.59
N THR A 364 -30.64 0.10 26.25
CA THR A 364 -29.46 -0.68 25.83
C THR A 364 -29.73 -1.74 24.77
N VAL A 365 -30.98 -2.01 24.43
CA VAL A 365 -31.39 -3.10 23.51
C VAL A 365 -31.76 -2.60 22.11
N GLN A 366 -31.87 -1.29 21.90
CA GLN A 366 -32.23 -0.70 20.59
C GLN A 366 -31.09 -0.05 19.80
N GLU A 367 -29.85 -0.14 20.25
CA GLU A 367 -28.69 0.39 19.52
C GLU A 367 -27.96 -0.66 18.68
#